data_8b69acaadefb859dd0eafa429381579a
#
_entry.id   8b69acaadefb859dd0eafa429381579a
#
_cell.length_a   1.000
_cell.length_b   1.000
_cell.length_c   1.000
_cell.angle_alpha   90.00
_cell.angle_beta   90.00
_cell.angle_gamma   90.00
#
_symmetry.space_group_name_H-M   'P 1'
#
loop_
_entity.id
_entity.type
_entity.pdbx_description
1 polymer ?
#
loop_
_entity_poly.entity_id
_entity_poly.type
_entity_poly.pdbx_seq_one_letter_code
_entity_poly.pdbx_strand_id
1 'polypeptide(L)'
;MDRYSVIHTKMPREFVLLQGRGCRWGGCTFCDYHKDVSDNPFAVNREVLRQVTGCYGVLDVINSGSAIELDDETVEMIKDVVRKKNIHTLWFEMHYMYRNRLDAFAARFAPAKVKYRCGIESFDAEQRKVWNKGIPSNITAEDVARCFHGVCLLCCTKGESRERILSDISLAEKYFEYFSVNLFCNNDTPHERDEELVTWFVNEVYPSLNNSPKVEILLNNTDLGVGD
;
A
#
# COMPACT_ATOMS: atom_id res chain seq x y z
N MET A 1 13.20 -5.30 -12.26
CA MET A 1 12.07 -4.73 -11.48
C MET A 1 11.24 -3.81 -12.35
N ASP A 2 10.00 -4.18 -12.61
CA ASP A 2 9.01 -3.30 -13.27
C ASP A 2 8.43 -2.31 -12.27
N ARG A 3 8.22 -1.06 -12.70
CA ARG A 3 7.78 0.04 -11.81
C ARG A 3 6.53 0.78 -12.29
N TYR A 4 5.95 0.36 -13.39
CA TYR A 4 4.72 0.91 -13.95
C TYR A 4 3.85 -0.21 -14.48
N SER A 5 2.56 -0.13 -14.17
CA SER A 5 1.55 -1.03 -14.71
C SER A 5 0.21 -0.33 -14.91
N VAL A 6 -0.69 -0.98 -15.65
CA VAL A 6 -2.08 -0.55 -15.81
C VAL A 6 -2.98 -1.65 -15.29
N ILE A 7 -3.77 -1.33 -14.28
CA ILE A 7 -4.72 -2.25 -13.67
C ILE A 7 -6.09 -1.99 -14.28
N HIS A 8 -6.69 -3.03 -14.86
CA HIS A 8 -7.95 -2.92 -15.62
C HIS A 8 -9.18 -3.38 -14.85
N THR A 9 -8.99 -4.06 -13.72
CA THR A 9 -10.06 -4.69 -12.94
C THR A 9 -10.24 -4.02 -11.59
N LYS A 10 -11.44 -4.19 -10.98
CA LYS A 10 -11.84 -3.70 -9.67
C LYS A 10 -11.73 -2.17 -9.53
N MET A 11 -10.54 -1.63 -9.32
CA MET A 11 -10.27 -0.20 -9.32
C MET A 11 -9.34 0.13 -10.49
N PRO A 12 -9.87 0.40 -11.71
CA PRO A 12 -9.05 0.70 -12.88
C PRO A 12 -8.19 1.94 -12.67
N ARG A 13 -6.88 1.79 -12.85
CA ARG A 13 -5.90 2.83 -12.57
C ARG A 13 -4.55 2.55 -13.20
N GLU A 14 -3.73 3.56 -13.29
CA GLU A 14 -2.30 3.41 -13.49
C GLU A 14 -1.62 3.29 -12.13
N PHE A 15 -0.65 2.39 -12.03
CA PHE A 15 0.03 2.05 -10.79
C PHE A 15 1.54 2.23 -10.94
N VAL A 16 2.17 2.96 -10.02
CA VAL A 16 3.60 3.24 -10.07
C VAL A 16 4.28 2.90 -8.74
N LEU A 17 5.44 2.26 -8.86
CA LEU A 17 6.36 2.01 -7.75
C LEU A 17 7.54 2.97 -7.85
N LEU A 18 7.54 3.99 -7.01
CA LEU A 18 8.60 5.00 -6.97
C LEU A 18 9.66 4.65 -5.93
N GLN A 19 10.86 5.17 -6.11
CA GLN A 19 11.90 5.12 -5.09
C GLN A 19 11.80 6.31 -4.14
N GLY A 20 12.04 6.05 -2.85
CA GLY A 20 12.30 7.05 -1.84
C GLY A 20 13.77 7.04 -1.40
N ARG A 21 14.06 7.72 -0.30
CA ARG A 21 15.36 7.67 0.40
C ARG A 21 15.35 6.68 1.58
N GLY A 22 14.50 5.66 1.49
CA GLY A 22 14.17 4.73 2.54
C GLY A 22 12.92 5.12 3.33
N CYS A 23 12.50 4.26 4.23
CA CYS A 23 11.35 4.47 5.09
C CYS A 23 11.78 5.09 6.42
N ARG A 24 11.20 6.22 6.82
CA ARG A 24 11.55 6.89 8.08
C ARG A 24 11.27 6.03 9.31
N TRP A 25 10.21 5.21 9.28
CA TRP A 25 10.00 4.25 10.33
C TRP A 25 11.06 3.16 10.29
N GLY A 26 11.23 2.47 9.16
CA GLY A 26 12.29 1.52 8.86
C GLY A 26 12.42 0.35 9.84
N GLY A 27 11.48 0.21 10.78
CA GLY A 27 11.57 -0.75 11.89
C GLY A 27 10.70 -2.00 11.73
N CYS A 28 9.88 -2.09 10.67
CA CYS A 28 9.02 -3.25 10.46
C CYS A 28 9.85 -4.50 10.22
N THR A 29 9.66 -5.54 11.06
CA THR A 29 10.50 -6.74 11.03
C THR A 29 10.23 -7.68 9.85
N PHE A 30 9.12 -7.48 9.15
CA PHE A 30 8.70 -8.26 7.97
C PHE A 30 9.05 -7.58 6.64
N CYS A 31 9.49 -6.31 6.65
CA CYS A 31 9.56 -5.46 5.47
C CYS A 31 11.01 -5.18 5.07
N ASP A 32 11.34 -5.41 3.83
CA ASP A 32 12.62 -5.07 3.21
C ASP A 32 12.51 -4.02 2.09
N TYR A 33 11.32 -3.53 1.79
CA TYR A 33 11.09 -2.48 0.77
C TYR A 33 11.88 -1.20 1.01
N HIS A 34 12.26 -0.90 2.26
CA HIS A 34 13.10 0.24 2.59
C HIS A 34 14.51 0.14 1.99
N LYS A 35 14.91 -1.03 1.46
CA LYS A 35 16.17 -1.26 0.75
C LYS A 35 16.11 -0.82 -0.72
N ASP A 36 14.91 -0.62 -1.29
CA ASP A 36 14.74 -0.10 -2.65
C ASP A 36 15.01 1.40 -2.71
N VAL A 37 16.29 1.75 -2.65
CA VAL A 37 16.79 3.12 -2.63
C VAL A 37 17.93 3.29 -3.61
N SER A 38 18.18 4.55 -4.01
CA SER A 38 19.36 4.91 -4.80
C SER A 38 19.86 6.31 -4.39
N ASP A 39 21.06 6.67 -4.84
CA ASP A 39 21.62 8.00 -4.61
C ASP A 39 20.83 9.10 -5.33
N ASN A 40 20.13 8.76 -6.40
CA ASN A 40 19.29 9.66 -7.16
C ASN A 40 17.92 9.05 -7.46
N PRO A 41 17.02 8.98 -6.44
CA PRO A 41 15.67 8.44 -6.62
C PRO A 41 14.87 9.19 -7.69
N PHE A 42 15.04 10.50 -7.81
CA PHE A 42 14.34 11.30 -8.81
C PHE A 42 14.62 10.85 -10.24
N ALA A 43 15.86 10.45 -10.56
CA ALA A 43 16.17 9.96 -11.90
C ALA A 43 15.36 8.70 -12.25
N VAL A 44 15.20 7.77 -11.30
CA VAL A 44 14.38 6.58 -11.47
C VAL A 44 12.90 6.97 -11.59
N ASN A 45 12.41 7.78 -10.65
CA ASN A 45 11.02 8.20 -10.59
C ASN A 45 10.57 8.97 -11.84
N ARG A 46 11.46 9.77 -12.41
CA ARG A 46 11.20 10.50 -13.65
C ARG A 46 10.91 9.55 -14.82
N GLU A 47 11.68 8.48 -14.96
CA GLU A 47 11.46 7.51 -16.05
C GLU A 47 10.16 6.71 -15.84
N VAL A 48 9.80 6.43 -14.60
CA VAL A 48 8.51 5.78 -14.25
C VAL A 48 7.34 6.71 -14.57
N LEU A 49 7.37 7.93 -14.05
CA LEU A 49 6.29 8.91 -14.20
C LEU A 49 6.06 9.35 -15.66
N ARG A 50 7.06 9.27 -16.52
CA ARG A 50 6.91 9.52 -17.97
C ARG A 50 6.01 8.51 -18.67
N GLN A 51 5.86 7.31 -18.13
CA GLN A 51 5.02 6.26 -18.70
C GLN A 51 3.53 6.50 -18.45
N VAL A 52 3.18 7.33 -17.46
CA VAL A 52 1.78 7.63 -17.10
C VAL A 52 1.08 8.32 -18.28
N THR A 53 -0.04 7.73 -18.69
CA THR A 53 -0.84 8.18 -19.84
C THR A 53 -2.10 8.94 -19.43
N GLY A 54 -2.64 8.67 -18.25
CA GLY A 54 -3.92 9.20 -17.76
C GLY A 54 -5.14 8.42 -18.24
N CYS A 55 -4.95 7.18 -18.72
CA CYS A 55 -6.01 6.39 -19.37
C CYS A 55 -7.29 6.19 -18.52
N TYR A 56 -7.18 6.21 -17.19
CA TYR A 56 -8.33 6.12 -16.28
C TYR A 56 -8.54 7.41 -15.45
N GLY A 57 -7.66 8.40 -15.57
CA GLY A 57 -7.67 9.56 -14.69
C GLY A 57 -7.41 9.24 -13.22
N VAL A 58 -6.97 8.03 -12.91
CA VAL A 58 -6.60 7.56 -11.56
C VAL A 58 -5.15 7.09 -11.58
N LEU A 59 -4.35 7.65 -10.68
CA LEU A 59 -2.96 7.27 -10.48
C LEU A 59 -2.76 6.79 -9.04
N ASP A 60 -2.21 5.60 -8.89
CA ASP A 60 -1.89 4.98 -7.61
C ASP A 60 -0.37 4.94 -7.45
N VAL A 61 0.12 5.60 -6.41
CA VAL A 61 1.55 5.80 -6.18
C VAL A 61 1.96 5.11 -4.88
N ILE A 62 2.81 4.11 -5.00
CA ILE A 62 3.54 3.53 -3.86
C ILE A 62 5.02 3.81 -3.99
N ASN A 63 5.74 3.70 -2.89
CA ASN A 63 7.19 3.88 -2.86
C ASN A 63 7.82 3.07 -1.72
N SER A 64 9.12 3.06 -1.65
CA SER A 64 9.91 2.36 -0.63
C SER A 64 9.72 2.85 0.82
N GLY A 65 8.74 3.69 1.06
CA GLY A 65 8.37 4.27 2.36
C GLY A 65 6.96 4.86 2.31
N SER A 66 6.76 6.01 2.92
CA SER A 66 5.50 6.77 2.82
C SER A 66 5.62 7.85 1.74
N ALA A 67 4.57 8.09 0.96
CA ALA A 67 4.62 9.06 -0.14
C ALA A 67 5.02 10.48 0.29
N ILE A 68 4.74 10.88 1.52
CA ILE A 68 5.17 12.17 2.09
C ILE A 68 6.70 12.27 2.26
N GLU A 69 7.41 11.17 2.14
CA GLU A 69 8.88 11.08 2.26
C GLU A 69 9.59 11.19 0.90
N LEU A 70 8.83 11.26 -0.19
CA LEU A 70 9.36 11.50 -1.53
C LEU A 70 10.05 12.88 -1.57
N ASP A 71 11.10 12.98 -2.37
CA ASP A 71 11.79 14.24 -2.61
C ASP A 71 10.88 15.25 -3.33
N ASP A 72 11.18 16.55 -3.13
CA ASP A 72 10.36 17.62 -3.70
C ASP A 72 10.34 17.60 -5.23
N GLU A 73 11.40 17.19 -5.90
CA GLU A 73 11.47 17.11 -7.36
C GLU A 73 10.51 16.02 -7.88
N THR A 74 10.46 14.86 -7.21
CA THR A 74 9.49 13.80 -7.52
C THR A 74 8.05 14.27 -7.28
N VAL A 75 7.79 14.96 -6.17
CA VAL A 75 6.44 15.48 -5.87
C VAL A 75 6.01 16.52 -6.90
N GLU A 76 6.88 17.45 -7.30
CA GLU A 76 6.56 18.43 -8.35
C GLU A 76 6.30 17.74 -9.69
N MET A 77 7.04 16.67 -10.02
CA MET A 77 6.77 15.90 -11.22
C MET A 77 5.41 15.18 -11.17
N ILE A 78 5.02 14.62 -10.03
CA ILE A 78 3.67 14.04 -9.86
C ILE A 78 2.60 15.12 -10.11
N LYS A 79 2.76 16.33 -9.57
CA LYS A 79 1.83 17.45 -9.82
C LYS A 79 1.74 17.79 -11.32
N ASP A 80 2.86 17.78 -12.01
CA ASP A 80 2.90 18.00 -13.44
C ASP A 80 2.16 16.90 -14.21
N VAL A 81 2.36 15.64 -13.85
CA VAL A 81 1.62 14.49 -14.41
C VAL A 81 0.12 14.63 -14.17
N VAL A 82 -0.28 14.93 -12.93
CA VAL A 82 -1.69 15.18 -12.56
C VAL A 82 -2.34 16.18 -13.50
N ARG A 83 -1.69 17.32 -13.70
CA ARG A 83 -2.22 18.39 -14.55
C ARG A 83 -2.22 18.02 -16.03
N LYS A 84 -1.11 17.49 -16.57
CA LYS A 84 -0.92 17.21 -18.00
C LYS A 84 -1.71 16.00 -18.48
N LYS A 85 -1.97 15.04 -17.58
CA LYS A 85 -2.65 13.77 -17.91
C LYS A 85 -4.10 13.72 -17.39
N ASN A 86 -4.61 14.85 -16.88
CA ASN A 86 -5.98 14.96 -16.35
C ASN A 86 -6.29 13.90 -15.26
N ILE A 87 -5.32 13.65 -14.38
CA ILE A 87 -5.53 12.76 -13.23
C ILE A 87 -6.46 13.48 -12.25
N HIS A 88 -7.64 12.91 -12.02
CA HIS A 88 -8.62 13.47 -11.09
C HIS A 88 -8.59 12.80 -9.71
N THR A 89 -7.97 11.63 -9.60
CA THR A 89 -7.82 10.91 -8.33
C THR A 89 -6.39 10.37 -8.18
N LEU A 90 -5.79 10.68 -7.04
CA LEU A 90 -4.49 10.15 -6.64
C LEU A 90 -4.67 9.26 -5.41
N TRP A 91 -4.07 8.07 -5.45
CA TRP A 91 -3.88 7.23 -4.29
C TRP A 91 -2.43 7.28 -3.83
N PHE A 92 -2.23 7.35 -2.51
CA PHE A 92 -0.92 7.25 -1.89
C PHE A 92 -0.95 6.28 -0.72
N GLU A 93 0.15 5.57 -0.53
CA GLU A 93 0.37 4.78 0.68
C GLU A 93 1.13 5.59 1.72
N MET A 94 0.65 5.52 2.98
CA MET A 94 1.22 6.27 4.10
C MET A 94 1.26 5.40 5.36
N HIS A 95 2.32 5.55 6.14
CA HIS A 95 2.33 5.05 7.50
C HIS A 95 1.42 5.89 8.40
N TYR A 96 0.76 5.26 9.37
CA TYR A 96 -0.17 5.91 10.32
C TYR A 96 0.42 7.11 11.07
N MET A 97 1.75 7.13 11.26
CA MET A 97 2.44 8.25 11.93
C MET A 97 2.20 9.60 11.25
N TYR A 98 1.84 9.61 9.96
CA TYR A 98 1.61 10.81 9.17
C TYR A 98 0.16 11.29 9.15
N ARG A 99 -0.76 10.66 9.88
CA ARG A 99 -2.20 10.97 9.86
C ARG A 99 -2.56 12.46 10.02
N ASN A 100 -1.78 13.19 10.81
CA ASN A 100 -2.02 14.63 11.07
C ASN A 100 -1.44 15.55 9.96
N ARG A 101 -0.82 15.00 8.91
CA ARG A 101 -0.19 15.74 7.83
C ARG A 101 -0.84 15.48 6.46
N LEU A 102 -1.86 14.61 6.41
CA LEU A 102 -2.47 14.14 5.17
C LEU A 102 -3.14 15.29 4.40
N ASP A 103 -3.90 16.15 5.07
CA ASP A 103 -4.60 17.28 4.44
C ASP A 103 -3.60 18.28 3.83
N ALA A 104 -2.54 18.60 4.56
CA ALA A 104 -1.50 19.50 4.06
C ALA A 104 -0.76 18.91 2.85
N PHE A 105 -0.54 17.59 2.85
CA PHE A 105 0.07 16.92 1.71
C PHE A 105 -0.89 16.84 0.52
N ALA A 106 -2.17 16.54 0.75
CA ALA A 106 -3.20 16.50 -0.29
C ALA A 106 -3.36 17.86 -1.01
N ALA A 107 -3.31 18.96 -0.26
CA ALA A 107 -3.44 20.31 -0.82
C ALA A 107 -2.40 20.63 -1.92
N ARG A 108 -1.24 19.95 -1.92
CA ARG A 108 -0.22 20.12 -2.96
C ARG A 108 -0.68 19.64 -4.35
N PHE A 109 -1.70 18.79 -4.44
CA PHE A 109 -2.15 18.13 -5.67
C PHE A 109 -3.49 18.65 -6.19
N ALA A 110 -4.03 19.72 -5.58
CA ALA A 110 -5.29 20.30 -6.05
C ALA A 110 -5.22 20.65 -7.56
N PRO A 111 -6.29 20.41 -8.34
CA PRO A 111 -7.65 20.04 -7.91
C PRO A 111 -7.91 18.52 -7.81
N ALA A 112 -6.90 17.64 -7.99
CA ALA A 112 -7.10 16.20 -7.89
C ALA A 112 -7.55 15.80 -6.46
N LYS A 113 -8.47 14.84 -6.38
CA LYS A 113 -8.85 14.22 -5.12
C LYS A 113 -7.74 13.26 -4.66
N VAL A 114 -7.16 13.51 -3.49
CA VAL A 114 -6.17 12.62 -2.91
C VAL A 114 -6.85 11.65 -1.96
N LYS A 115 -6.52 10.38 -2.10
CA LYS A 115 -6.93 9.28 -1.23
C LYS A 115 -5.71 8.61 -0.63
N TYR A 116 -5.84 8.14 0.60
CA TYR A 116 -4.76 7.50 1.33
C TYR A 116 -5.10 6.09 1.74
N ARG A 117 -4.11 5.23 1.61
CA ARG A 117 -4.07 3.86 2.06
C ARG A 117 -3.05 3.75 3.20
N CYS A 118 -3.47 3.18 4.32
CA CYS A 118 -2.57 2.94 5.45
C CYS A 118 -2.03 1.51 5.39
N GLY A 119 -0.72 1.34 5.35
CA GLY A 119 -0.11 0.05 5.62
C GLY A 119 -0.28 -0.31 7.10
N ILE A 120 -1.47 -0.71 7.51
CA ILE A 120 -1.77 -1.14 8.90
C ILE A 120 -1.27 -2.56 9.17
N GLU A 121 -1.29 -3.40 8.14
CA GLU A 121 -0.97 -4.82 8.07
C GLU A 121 -1.91 -5.72 8.89
N SER A 122 -2.24 -5.34 10.13
CA SER A 122 -3.22 -6.01 10.98
C SER A 122 -3.86 -5.02 11.96
N PHE A 123 -5.12 -5.22 12.28
CA PHE A 123 -5.79 -4.46 13.36
C PHE A 123 -5.51 -5.07 14.74
N ASP A 124 -4.96 -6.28 14.79
CA ASP A 124 -4.52 -6.89 16.02
C ASP A 124 -3.27 -6.20 16.60
N ALA A 125 -3.37 -5.70 17.82
CA ALA A 125 -2.31 -4.91 18.45
C ALA A 125 -1.04 -5.74 18.74
N GLU A 126 -1.22 -7.01 19.15
CA GLU A 126 -0.09 -7.89 19.43
C GLU A 126 0.65 -8.28 18.15
N GLN A 127 -0.10 -8.49 17.06
CA GLN A 127 0.52 -8.74 15.76
C GLN A 127 1.32 -7.54 15.27
N ARG A 128 0.77 -6.32 15.37
CA ARG A 128 1.51 -5.11 15.03
C ARG A 128 2.78 -4.93 15.87
N LYS A 129 2.75 -5.37 17.13
CA LYS A 129 3.90 -5.35 18.04
C LYS A 129 4.96 -6.37 17.60
N VAL A 130 4.56 -7.61 17.27
CA VAL A 130 5.47 -8.64 16.73
C VAL A 130 6.16 -8.13 15.47
N TRP A 131 5.43 -7.47 14.59
CA TRP A 131 5.96 -6.89 13.36
C TRP A 131 6.66 -5.53 13.53
N ASN A 132 6.75 -5.02 14.76
CA ASN A 132 7.29 -3.70 15.08
C ASN A 132 6.75 -2.59 14.17
N LYS A 133 5.43 -2.60 13.93
CA LYS A 133 4.77 -1.67 12.99
C LYS A 133 4.77 -0.21 13.46
N GLY A 134 5.03 0.08 14.74
CA GLY A 134 5.11 1.44 15.28
C GLY A 134 3.77 2.17 15.37
N ILE A 135 2.67 1.44 15.32
CA ILE A 135 1.32 1.99 15.50
C ILE A 135 0.87 1.67 16.93
N PRO A 136 0.39 2.66 17.72
CA PRO A 136 -0.03 2.44 19.09
C PRO A 136 -1.06 1.31 19.23
N SER A 137 -0.97 0.54 20.32
CA SER A 137 -1.81 -0.63 20.53
C SER A 137 -3.31 -0.32 20.66
N ASN A 138 -3.65 0.88 21.13
CA ASN A 138 -5.02 1.34 21.33
C ASN A 138 -5.71 1.84 20.05
N ILE A 139 -5.02 1.87 18.91
CA ILE A 139 -5.59 2.32 17.63
C ILE A 139 -6.48 1.23 17.05
N THR A 140 -7.75 1.58 16.79
CA THR A 140 -8.78 0.72 16.21
C THR A 140 -8.91 0.92 14.71
N ALA A 141 -9.63 0.02 14.03
CA ALA A 141 -9.96 0.17 12.60
C ALA A 141 -10.76 1.46 12.34
N GLU A 142 -11.66 1.84 13.25
CA GLU A 142 -12.43 3.09 13.15
C GLU A 142 -11.53 4.32 13.25
N ASP A 143 -10.52 4.32 14.14
CA ASP A 143 -9.57 5.43 14.24
C ASP A 143 -8.75 5.60 12.96
N VAL A 144 -8.36 4.49 12.33
CA VAL A 144 -7.66 4.53 11.03
C VAL A 144 -8.59 5.08 9.94
N ALA A 145 -9.85 4.63 9.88
CA ALA A 145 -10.83 5.05 8.88
C ALA A 145 -11.21 6.53 8.95
N ARG A 146 -10.99 7.21 10.09
CA ARG A 146 -11.16 8.68 10.19
C ARG A 146 -10.16 9.46 9.35
N CYS A 147 -9.02 8.86 9.00
CA CYS A 147 -7.94 9.54 8.29
C CYS A 147 -7.62 8.90 6.95
N PHE A 148 -7.90 7.61 6.77
CA PHE A 148 -7.51 6.83 5.61
C PHE A 148 -8.73 6.26 4.90
N HIS A 149 -8.69 6.26 3.57
CA HIS A 149 -9.76 5.72 2.71
C HIS A 149 -9.62 4.21 2.51
N GLY A 150 -8.41 3.71 2.63
CA GLY A 150 -8.10 2.29 2.46
C GLY A 150 -6.99 1.81 3.37
N VAL A 151 -6.76 0.50 3.37
CA VAL A 151 -5.68 -0.16 4.12
C VAL A 151 -5.03 -1.26 3.32
N CYS A 152 -3.77 -1.55 3.67
CA CYS A 152 -3.10 -2.79 3.28
C CYS A 152 -3.06 -3.71 4.50
N LEU A 153 -3.50 -4.95 4.29
CA LEU A 153 -3.38 -6.04 5.25
C LEU A 153 -2.28 -6.99 4.77
N LEU A 154 -1.55 -7.55 5.72
CA LEU A 154 -0.56 -8.60 5.49
C LEU A 154 -1.02 -9.86 6.21
N CYS A 155 -0.91 -11.01 5.58
CA CYS A 155 -1.30 -12.27 6.20
C CYS A 155 -0.44 -13.45 5.73
N CYS A 156 -0.67 -14.60 6.35
CA CYS A 156 0.00 -15.86 6.06
C CYS A 156 1.51 -15.84 6.40
N THR A 157 1.90 -15.15 7.48
CA THR A 157 3.19 -15.37 8.14
C THR A 157 3.08 -16.48 9.18
N LYS A 158 4.16 -17.22 9.42
CA LYS A 158 4.16 -18.23 10.46
C LYS A 158 3.81 -17.65 11.83
N GLY A 159 2.96 -18.36 12.57
CA GLY A 159 2.47 -17.95 13.87
C GLY A 159 1.20 -17.12 13.86
N GLU A 160 0.64 -16.81 12.71
CA GLU A 160 -0.69 -16.22 12.61
C GLU A 160 -1.81 -17.26 12.81
N SER A 161 -3.01 -16.78 13.12
CA SER A 161 -4.21 -17.62 13.18
C SER A 161 -5.21 -17.23 12.09
N ARG A 162 -6.01 -18.22 11.65
CA ARG A 162 -7.10 -18.02 10.68
C ARG A 162 -8.12 -17.00 11.19
N GLU A 163 -8.46 -17.09 12.47
CA GLU A 163 -9.44 -16.20 13.13
C GLU A 163 -8.99 -14.73 13.08
N ARG A 164 -7.67 -14.47 13.29
CA ARG A 164 -7.13 -13.11 13.21
C ARG A 164 -7.19 -12.58 11.78
N ILE A 165 -6.77 -13.37 10.80
CA ILE A 165 -6.83 -13.00 9.39
C ILE A 165 -8.27 -12.65 8.99
N LEU A 166 -9.24 -13.48 9.35
CA LEU A 166 -10.66 -13.23 9.08
C LEU A 166 -11.20 -11.99 9.82
N SER A 167 -10.76 -11.76 11.05
CA SER A 167 -11.11 -10.56 11.81
C SER A 167 -10.59 -9.29 11.13
N ASP A 168 -9.33 -9.28 10.68
CA ASP A 168 -8.74 -8.15 9.98
C ASP A 168 -9.48 -7.84 8.67
N ILE A 169 -9.80 -8.86 7.88
CA ILE A 169 -10.59 -8.73 6.65
C ILE A 169 -11.97 -8.14 6.95
N SER A 170 -12.67 -8.67 7.95
CA SER A 170 -14.00 -8.20 8.35
C SER A 170 -13.99 -6.72 8.77
N LEU A 171 -12.98 -6.30 9.52
CA LEU A 171 -12.80 -4.90 9.92
C LEU A 171 -12.50 -4.02 8.71
N ALA A 172 -11.67 -4.49 7.78
CA ALA A 172 -11.37 -3.74 6.56
C ALA A 172 -12.62 -3.58 5.67
N GLU A 173 -13.40 -4.65 5.47
CA GLU A 173 -14.67 -4.56 4.73
C GLU A 173 -15.66 -3.60 5.35
N LYS A 174 -15.73 -3.56 6.68
CA LYS A 174 -16.68 -2.71 7.41
C LYS A 174 -16.34 -1.23 7.32
N TYR A 175 -15.06 -0.86 7.46
CA TYR A 175 -14.66 0.52 7.71
C TYR A 175 -14.05 1.23 6.51
N PHE A 176 -13.57 0.52 5.48
CA PHE A 176 -12.84 1.14 4.38
C PHE A 176 -13.55 0.98 3.03
N GLU A 177 -13.30 1.92 2.14
CA GLU A 177 -13.83 1.87 0.78
C GLU A 177 -12.99 0.98 -0.14
N TYR A 178 -11.74 0.70 0.25
CA TYR A 178 -10.80 -0.15 -0.47
C TYR A 178 -9.79 -0.77 0.50
N PHE A 179 -9.38 -2.00 0.23
CA PHE A 179 -8.25 -2.61 0.94
C PHE A 179 -7.55 -3.67 0.09
N SER A 180 -6.28 -3.88 0.37
CA SER A 180 -5.55 -5.04 -0.16
C SER A 180 -5.31 -6.07 0.92
N VAL A 181 -5.30 -7.35 0.53
CA VAL A 181 -4.86 -8.47 1.36
C VAL A 181 -3.64 -9.07 0.68
N ASN A 182 -2.49 -8.85 1.28
CA ASN A 182 -1.21 -9.28 0.74
C ASN A 182 -0.78 -10.56 1.47
N LEU A 183 -0.65 -11.66 0.74
CA LEU A 183 -0.07 -12.88 1.30
C LEU A 183 1.45 -12.68 1.38
N PHE A 184 2.01 -12.92 2.55
CA PHE A 184 3.44 -12.71 2.77
C PHE A 184 4.27 -13.55 1.79
N CYS A 185 5.21 -12.91 1.13
CA CYS A 185 6.24 -13.55 0.33
C CYS A 185 7.57 -13.52 1.08
N ASN A 186 8.28 -14.66 1.11
CA ASN A 186 9.59 -14.71 1.76
C ASN A 186 10.53 -13.66 1.15
N ASN A 187 11.25 -12.98 2.02
CA ASN A 187 12.19 -11.92 1.69
C ASN A 187 13.42 -12.00 2.61
N ASP A 188 14.26 -10.97 2.63
CA ASP A 188 15.49 -10.94 3.46
C ASP A 188 15.23 -10.71 4.96
N THR A 189 14.00 -10.86 5.44
CA THR A 189 13.64 -10.73 6.85
C THR A 189 13.53 -12.09 7.55
N PRO A 190 13.52 -12.13 8.90
CA PRO A 190 13.42 -13.41 9.63
C PRO A 190 11.99 -14.02 9.60
N HIS A 191 11.01 -13.34 9.04
CA HIS A 191 9.66 -13.88 8.94
C HIS A 191 9.57 -14.89 7.78
N GLU A 192 8.76 -15.92 7.98
CA GLU A 192 8.54 -16.96 6.98
C GLU A 192 7.05 -17.00 6.57
N ARG A 193 6.82 -17.29 5.30
CA ARG A 193 5.50 -17.57 4.76
C ARG A 193 4.98 -18.88 5.34
N ASP A 194 3.72 -18.92 5.72
CA ASP A 194 3.04 -20.12 6.19
C ASP A 194 2.24 -20.74 5.05
N GLU A 195 2.77 -21.80 4.46
CA GLU A 195 2.15 -22.46 3.30
C GLU A 195 0.82 -23.18 3.64
N GLU A 196 0.62 -23.56 4.91
CA GLU A 196 -0.68 -24.13 5.34
C GLU A 196 -1.75 -23.04 5.39
N LEU A 197 -1.42 -21.86 5.93
CA LEU A 197 -2.31 -20.70 5.92
C LEU A 197 -2.57 -20.21 4.49
N VAL A 198 -1.56 -20.19 3.62
CA VAL A 198 -1.73 -19.85 2.20
C VAL A 198 -2.69 -20.82 1.51
N THR A 199 -2.49 -22.12 1.69
CA THR A 199 -3.37 -23.15 1.11
C THR A 199 -4.81 -22.99 1.60
N TRP A 200 -4.99 -22.80 2.89
CA TRP A 200 -6.29 -22.52 3.47
C TRP A 200 -6.92 -21.25 2.90
N PHE A 201 -6.17 -20.15 2.86
CA PHE A 201 -6.65 -18.85 2.37
C PHE A 201 -7.12 -18.96 0.91
N VAL A 202 -6.32 -19.57 0.04
CA VAL A 202 -6.62 -19.73 -1.39
C VAL A 202 -7.86 -20.60 -1.61
N ASN A 203 -8.04 -21.66 -0.81
CA ASN A 203 -9.15 -22.61 -0.99
C ASN A 203 -10.46 -22.13 -0.33
N GLU A 204 -10.39 -21.47 0.83
CA GLU A 204 -11.58 -21.18 1.64
C GLU A 204 -11.94 -19.69 1.68
N VAL A 205 -10.97 -18.77 1.62
CA VAL A 205 -11.21 -17.32 1.76
C VAL A 205 -11.25 -16.61 0.39
N TYR A 206 -10.27 -16.88 -0.45
CA TYR A 206 -10.10 -16.21 -1.74
C TYR A 206 -11.37 -16.29 -2.63
N PRO A 207 -12.05 -17.43 -2.81
CA PRO A 207 -13.17 -17.53 -3.74
C PRO A 207 -14.34 -16.58 -3.42
N SER A 208 -14.62 -16.37 -2.13
CA SER A 208 -15.68 -15.47 -1.68
C SER A 208 -15.21 -14.02 -1.66
N LEU A 209 -14.03 -13.77 -1.10
CA LEU A 209 -13.48 -12.44 -0.93
C LEU A 209 -13.16 -11.76 -2.26
N ASN A 210 -12.69 -12.51 -3.24
CA ASN A 210 -12.34 -11.99 -4.56
C ASN A 210 -13.54 -11.45 -5.35
N ASN A 211 -14.78 -11.77 -4.95
CA ASN A 211 -15.98 -11.20 -5.54
C ASN A 211 -16.28 -9.77 -5.05
N SER A 212 -15.67 -9.35 -3.95
CA SER A 212 -15.86 -7.99 -3.43
C SER A 212 -15.17 -6.96 -4.33
N PRO A 213 -15.85 -5.88 -4.75
CA PRO A 213 -15.23 -4.82 -5.54
C PRO A 213 -14.25 -3.96 -4.73
N LYS A 214 -14.26 -4.09 -3.41
CA LYS A 214 -13.46 -3.28 -2.48
C LYS A 214 -12.07 -3.85 -2.23
N VAL A 215 -11.81 -5.11 -2.59
CA VAL A 215 -10.58 -5.82 -2.19
C VAL A 215 -9.73 -6.19 -3.39
N GLU A 216 -8.44 -6.00 -3.28
CA GLU A 216 -7.41 -6.65 -4.10
C GLU A 216 -6.68 -7.69 -3.25
N ILE A 217 -6.52 -8.89 -3.79
CA ILE A 217 -5.82 -9.98 -3.13
C ILE A 217 -4.54 -10.22 -3.90
N LEU A 218 -3.42 -10.06 -3.22
CA LEU A 218 -2.09 -10.23 -3.80
C LEU A 218 -1.47 -11.51 -3.24
N LEU A 219 -1.40 -12.51 -4.09
CA LEU A 219 -0.79 -13.81 -3.76
C LEU A 219 0.73 -13.75 -3.85
N ASN A 220 1.23 -12.80 -4.69
CA ASN A 220 2.63 -12.52 -4.93
C ASN A 220 2.88 -11.01 -4.99
N ASN A 221 4.11 -10.61 -4.71
CA ASN A 221 4.52 -9.19 -4.73
C ASN A 221 4.34 -8.52 -6.10
N THR A 222 4.33 -9.30 -7.18
CA THR A 222 4.22 -8.80 -8.57
C THR A 222 2.81 -8.79 -9.13
N ASP A 223 1.80 -9.17 -8.38
CA ASP A 223 0.41 -9.31 -8.87
C ASP A 223 -0.21 -8.00 -9.37
N LEU A 224 0.33 -6.85 -8.95
CA LEU A 224 -0.04 -5.54 -9.49
C LEU A 224 0.81 -5.11 -10.71
N GLY A 225 1.66 -6.00 -11.23
CA GLY A 225 2.50 -5.74 -12.40
C GLY A 225 3.70 -4.82 -12.14
N VAL A 226 4.09 -4.65 -10.89
CA VAL A 226 5.31 -3.95 -10.47
C VAL A 226 6.05 -4.77 -9.43
N GLY A 227 7.33 -4.47 -9.20
CA GLY A 227 8.18 -5.22 -8.27
C GLY A 227 8.97 -6.32 -8.95
N ASP A 228 9.61 -7.19 -8.15
CA ASP A 228 10.38 -8.38 -8.53
C ASP A 228 9.78 -9.63 -7.89
#